data_8f2b204fc9147cb3177e5f1555cb7e06
#
_entry.id   8f2b204fc9147cb3177e5f1555cb7e06
#
_cell.length_a   1.000
_cell.length_b   1.000
_cell.length_c   1.000
_cell.angle_alpha   90.00
_cell.angle_beta   90.00
_cell.angle_gamma   90.00
#
_symmetry.space_group_name_H-M   'P 1'
#
loop_
_entity.id
_entity.type
_entity.pdbx_description
1 polymer ?
#
loop_
_entity_poly.entity_id
_entity_poly.type
_entity_poly.pdbx_seq_one_letter_code
_entity_poly.pdbx_strand_id
1 'polypeptide(L)'
;ADYLAPEFQRKGMPAGTEMAQDRFALAVVIFQLLNFGIHPYSGRPGNAQVATDIPGRIRDGCYAYGIKRHKLLAPNATSGHALMPPELRAMFDRAFSPSPKPQRPSAADWAQLLRGYAQRSGGKLVVCTVNPEHQHFAGQGCAACARDKVIVAAAQASVQAQQQQISLPQQR
;
A
#
# COMPACT_ATOMS: atom_id res chain seq x y z
N ALA A 1 -11.99 9.81 8.45
CA ALA A 1 -12.55 8.48 8.20
C ALA A 1 -11.48 7.49 7.69
N ASP A 2 -10.51 7.95 6.89
CA ASP A 2 -9.51 7.08 6.23
C ASP A 2 -8.54 6.37 7.19
N TYR A 3 -8.39 6.88 8.40
CA TYR A 3 -7.53 6.31 9.45
C TYR A 3 -8.32 5.65 10.57
N LEU A 4 -9.66 5.54 10.44
CA LEU A 4 -10.51 4.90 11.43
C LEU A 4 -10.56 3.39 11.19
N ALA A 5 -10.30 2.60 12.23
CA ALA A 5 -10.24 1.15 12.14
C ALA A 5 -11.59 0.52 11.74
N PRO A 6 -11.61 -0.65 11.06
CA PRO A 6 -12.83 -1.27 10.54
C PRO A 6 -13.93 -1.47 11.60
N GLU A 7 -13.54 -1.86 12.81
CA GLU A 7 -14.44 -2.09 13.93
C GLU A 7 -15.16 -0.83 14.41
N PHE A 8 -14.59 0.35 14.13
CA PHE A 8 -15.14 1.64 14.56
C PHE A 8 -15.87 2.40 13.44
N GLN A 9 -15.75 1.96 12.19
CA GLN A 9 -16.38 2.60 11.03
C GLN A 9 -17.93 2.64 11.12
N ARG A 10 -18.54 1.65 11.76
CA ARG A 10 -20.01 1.52 11.83
C ARG A 10 -20.61 2.01 13.14
N LYS A 11 -19.89 1.84 14.24
CA LYS A 11 -20.46 2.02 15.61
C LYS A 11 -19.81 3.15 16.39
N GLY A 12 -18.85 3.86 15.77
CA GLY A 12 -18.01 4.79 16.50
C GLY A 12 -17.01 4.09 17.41
N MET A 13 -16.22 4.88 18.13
CA MET A 13 -15.14 4.37 18.98
C MET A 13 -15.57 4.43 20.46
N PRO A 14 -15.79 3.28 21.14
CA PRO A 14 -16.06 3.24 22.57
C PRO A 14 -14.84 3.71 23.37
N ALA A 15 -15.10 4.31 24.54
CA ALA A 15 -14.04 4.65 25.48
C ALA A 15 -13.22 3.40 25.86
N GLY A 16 -11.89 3.57 25.99
CA GLY A 16 -10.96 2.47 26.29
C GLY A 16 -10.49 1.66 25.07
N THR A 17 -10.92 2.02 23.86
CA THR A 17 -10.48 1.37 22.62
C THR A 17 -9.47 2.20 21.81
N GLU A 18 -9.02 3.33 22.36
CA GLU A 18 -8.13 4.30 21.73
C GLU A 18 -6.82 3.64 21.27
N MET A 19 -6.24 2.77 22.10
CA MET A 19 -5.01 2.04 21.73
C MET A 19 -5.19 1.15 20.50
N ALA A 20 -6.35 0.50 20.35
CA ALA A 20 -6.63 -0.33 19.20
C ALA A 20 -6.77 0.50 17.92
N GLN A 21 -7.37 1.68 18.04
CA GLN A 21 -7.49 2.67 16.99
C GLN A 21 -6.11 3.24 16.61
N ASP A 22 -5.30 3.64 17.58
CA ASP A 22 -3.98 4.22 17.34
C ASP A 22 -3.03 3.25 16.64
N ARG A 23 -3.09 1.96 17.00
CA ARG A 23 -2.32 0.92 16.31
C ARG A 23 -2.72 0.78 14.83
N PHE A 24 -4.00 0.92 14.51
CA PHE A 24 -4.45 0.91 13.12
C PHE A 24 -3.98 2.15 12.37
N ALA A 25 -4.20 3.33 12.92
CA ALA A 25 -3.79 4.59 12.31
C ALA A 25 -2.27 4.67 12.10
N LEU A 26 -1.49 4.25 13.11
CA LEU A 26 -0.03 4.17 13.00
C LEU A 26 0.41 3.26 11.85
N ALA A 27 -0.21 2.08 11.72
CA ALA A 27 0.10 1.16 10.63
C ALA A 27 -0.23 1.74 9.25
N VAL A 28 -1.33 2.51 9.12
CA VAL A 28 -1.68 3.22 7.87
C VAL A 28 -0.60 4.24 7.52
N VAL A 29 -0.16 5.06 8.48
CA VAL A 29 0.89 6.07 8.27
C VAL A 29 2.20 5.40 7.85
N ILE A 30 2.63 4.34 8.56
CA ILE A 30 3.87 3.61 8.20
C ILE A 30 3.75 3.01 6.80
N PHE A 31 2.60 2.43 6.45
CA PHE A 31 2.39 1.87 5.12
C PHE A 31 2.53 2.95 4.03
N GLN A 32 1.89 4.11 4.21
CA GLN A 32 1.97 5.21 3.28
C GLN A 32 3.40 5.74 3.12
N LEU A 33 4.14 5.93 4.22
CA LEU A 33 5.53 6.38 4.20
C LEU A 33 6.44 5.41 3.41
N LEU A 34 6.23 4.11 3.54
CA LEU A 34 7.04 3.08 2.90
C LEU A 34 6.54 2.71 1.49
N ASN A 35 5.36 3.20 1.08
CA ASN A 35 4.69 2.81 -0.16
C ASN A 35 4.24 4.00 -1.01
N PHE A 36 5.07 5.01 -1.13
CA PHE A 36 4.87 6.19 -1.98
C PHE A 36 3.56 6.96 -1.73
N GLY A 37 3.10 7.03 -0.49
CA GLY A 37 1.87 7.69 -0.09
C GLY A 37 0.60 6.88 -0.37
N ILE A 38 0.71 5.68 -0.92
CA ILE A 38 -0.43 4.82 -1.25
C ILE A 38 -1.08 4.31 0.04
N HIS A 39 -2.40 4.48 0.18
CA HIS A 39 -3.16 3.99 1.32
C HIS A 39 -3.34 2.45 1.25
N PRO A 40 -3.28 1.69 2.37
CA PRO A 40 -3.38 0.22 2.36
C PRO A 40 -4.69 -0.33 1.79
N TYR A 41 -5.75 0.45 1.80
CA TYR A 41 -7.03 0.11 1.18
C TYR A 41 -7.23 0.73 -0.22
N SER A 42 -6.19 1.39 -0.76
CA SER A 42 -6.17 1.84 -2.15
C SER A 42 -5.77 0.68 -3.07
N GLY A 43 -6.46 0.55 -4.19
CA GLY A 43 -6.19 -0.49 -5.17
C GLY A 43 -7.12 -0.36 -6.37
N ARG A 44 -6.94 -1.25 -7.34
CA ARG A 44 -7.75 -1.31 -8.57
C ARG A 44 -8.90 -2.29 -8.36
N PRO A 45 -10.16 -1.83 -8.36
CA PRO A 45 -11.32 -2.72 -8.26
C PRO A 45 -11.44 -3.59 -9.52
N GLY A 46 -11.76 -4.86 -9.33
CA GLY A 46 -12.03 -5.80 -10.41
C GLY A 46 -13.48 -5.74 -10.91
N ASN A 47 -14.39 -5.20 -10.10
CA ASN A 47 -15.81 -5.02 -10.44
C ASN A 47 -16.45 -3.90 -9.60
N ALA A 48 -17.72 -3.61 -9.87
CA ALA A 48 -18.50 -2.55 -9.21
C ALA A 48 -18.92 -2.86 -7.75
N GLN A 49 -18.62 -4.04 -7.23
CA GLN A 49 -19.02 -4.44 -5.86
C GLN A 49 -18.08 -3.92 -4.77
N VAL A 50 -16.94 -3.33 -5.16
CA VAL A 50 -15.99 -2.75 -4.23
C VAL A 50 -16.35 -1.28 -3.98
N ALA A 51 -16.38 -0.87 -2.71
CA ALA A 51 -16.59 0.52 -2.35
C ALA A 51 -15.62 1.46 -3.10
N THR A 52 -16.12 2.61 -3.54
CA THR A 52 -15.34 3.59 -4.29
C THR A 52 -14.41 4.42 -3.40
N ASP A 53 -14.81 4.62 -2.14
CA ASP A 53 -14.08 5.41 -1.14
C ASP A 53 -13.27 4.53 -0.17
N ILE A 54 -12.27 5.12 0.45
CA ILE A 54 -11.38 4.42 1.40
C ILE A 54 -12.13 3.98 2.67
N PRO A 55 -12.97 4.79 3.33
CA PRO A 55 -13.73 4.35 4.49
C PRO A 55 -14.61 3.13 4.23
N GLY A 56 -15.28 3.10 3.10
CA GLY A 56 -16.07 1.94 2.67
C GLY A 56 -15.22 0.69 2.52
N ARG A 57 -14.05 0.80 1.88
CA ARG A 57 -13.10 -0.32 1.72
C ARG A 57 -12.54 -0.81 3.04
N ILE A 58 -12.24 0.11 3.99
CA ILE A 58 -11.83 -0.25 5.35
C ILE A 58 -12.94 -1.05 6.04
N ARG A 59 -14.16 -0.51 6.04
CA ARG A 59 -15.35 -1.14 6.65
C ARG A 59 -15.60 -2.55 6.10
N ASP A 60 -15.37 -2.74 4.81
CA ASP A 60 -15.63 -4.01 4.10
C ASP A 60 -14.40 -4.94 4.09
N GLY A 61 -13.30 -4.53 4.75
CA GLY A 61 -12.09 -5.33 4.89
C GLY A 61 -11.32 -5.55 3.58
N CYS A 62 -11.44 -4.64 2.62
CA CYS A 62 -10.84 -4.74 1.28
C CYS A 62 -9.35 -4.38 1.30
N TYR A 63 -8.53 -5.11 2.07
CA TYR A 63 -7.07 -4.94 2.08
C TYR A 63 -6.45 -5.60 0.83
N ALA A 64 -5.92 -4.78 -0.10
CA ALA A 64 -5.45 -5.24 -1.41
C ALA A 64 -4.06 -5.93 -1.38
N TYR A 65 -3.25 -5.68 -0.36
CA TYR A 65 -1.81 -6.01 -0.33
C TYR A 65 -1.49 -7.25 0.51
N GLY A 66 -2.50 -7.91 1.06
CA GLY A 66 -2.33 -9.09 1.91
C GLY A 66 -1.61 -10.24 1.21
N ILE A 67 -0.92 -11.08 1.99
CA ILE A 67 -0.36 -12.36 1.52
C ILE A 67 -1.48 -13.20 0.89
N LYS A 68 -2.65 -13.21 1.53
CA LYS A 68 -3.89 -13.66 0.92
C LYS A 68 -4.48 -12.53 0.08
N ARG A 69 -4.35 -12.65 -1.23
CA ARG A 69 -4.90 -11.64 -2.16
C ARG A 69 -6.40 -11.46 -2.01
N HIS A 70 -6.84 -10.21 -1.96
CA HIS A 70 -8.27 -9.89 -1.98
C HIS A 70 -8.83 -10.21 -3.38
N LYS A 71 -9.98 -10.90 -3.44
CA LYS A 71 -10.54 -11.37 -4.71
C LYS A 71 -11.01 -10.25 -5.64
N LEU A 72 -11.48 -9.14 -5.08
CA LEU A 72 -12.15 -8.06 -5.81
C LEU A 72 -11.30 -6.78 -5.93
N LEU A 73 -10.18 -6.69 -5.23
CA LEU A 73 -9.33 -5.50 -5.22
C LEU A 73 -7.87 -5.89 -5.44
N ALA A 74 -7.32 -5.52 -6.57
CA ALA A 74 -5.90 -5.72 -6.88
C ALA A 74 -5.06 -4.57 -6.32
N PRO A 75 -3.78 -4.81 -5.94
CA PRO A 75 -2.85 -3.75 -5.56
C PRO A 75 -2.74 -2.64 -6.60
N ASN A 76 -2.45 -1.43 -6.16
CA ASN A 76 -2.11 -0.34 -7.07
C ASN A 76 -0.83 -0.69 -7.85
N ALA A 77 -0.84 -0.45 -9.14
CA ALA A 77 0.28 -0.81 -10.03
C ALA A 77 1.60 -0.10 -9.67
N THR A 78 1.50 1.10 -9.06
CA THR A 78 2.67 1.90 -8.63
C THR A 78 3.14 1.58 -7.21
N SER A 79 2.55 0.55 -6.57
CA SER A 79 2.91 0.14 -5.21
C SER A 79 4.23 -0.60 -5.17
N GLY A 80 5.07 -0.26 -4.19
CA GLY A 80 6.31 -0.97 -3.86
C GLY A 80 6.13 -2.13 -2.88
N HIS A 81 4.92 -2.40 -2.37
CA HIS A 81 4.69 -3.36 -1.29
C HIS A 81 5.19 -4.78 -1.61
N ALA A 82 5.04 -5.24 -2.86
CA ALA A 82 5.53 -6.57 -3.27
C ALA A 82 7.06 -6.73 -3.17
N LEU A 83 7.80 -5.62 -3.15
CA LEU A 83 9.24 -5.55 -3.03
C LEU A 83 9.71 -5.24 -1.58
N MET A 84 8.80 -5.25 -0.63
CA MET A 84 9.14 -5.18 0.79
C MET A 84 9.54 -6.56 1.31
N PRO A 85 10.43 -6.63 2.32
CA PRO A 85 10.80 -7.89 2.97
C PRO A 85 9.60 -8.65 3.53
N PRO A 86 9.65 -10.00 3.57
CA PRO A 86 8.52 -10.81 4.03
C PRO A 86 8.04 -10.46 5.44
N GLU A 87 8.95 -10.18 6.37
CA GLU A 87 8.62 -9.83 7.75
C GLU A 87 7.90 -8.49 7.86
N LEU A 88 8.24 -7.52 7.00
CA LEU A 88 7.54 -6.23 6.94
C LEU A 88 6.14 -6.39 6.37
N ARG A 89 6.00 -7.19 5.31
CA ARG A 89 4.68 -7.52 4.73
C ARG A 89 3.80 -8.28 5.72
N ALA A 90 4.36 -9.21 6.48
CA ALA A 90 3.64 -9.94 7.52
C ALA A 90 3.15 -9.02 8.65
N MET A 91 3.91 -7.99 9.01
CA MET A 91 3.44 -6.99 9.98
C MET A 91 2.26 -6.18 9.45
N PHE A 92 2.28 -5.77 8.18
CA PHE A 92 1.13 -5.12 7.54
C PHE A 92 -0.09 -6.06 7.47
N ASP A 93 0.11 -7.35 7.20
CA ASP A 93 -0.98 -8.33 7.24
C ASP A 93 -1.62 -8.41 8.63
N ARG A 94 -0.83 -8.43 9.70
CA ARG A 94 -1.35 -8.39 11.07
C ARG A 94 -2.13 -7.11 11.38
N ALA A 95 -1.74 -5.99 10.77
CA ALA A 95 -2.41 -4.70 10.97
C ALA A 95 -3.74 -4.59 10.23
N PHE A 96 -3.84 -5.13 9.00
CA PHE A 96 -4.91 -4.82 8.06
C PHE A 96 -5.80 -5.99 7.66
N SER A 97 -5.34 -7.24 7.81
CA SER A 97 -6.17 -8.39 7.46
C SER A 97 -7.43 -8.46 8.35
N PRO A 98 -8.58 -8.74 7.75
CA PRO A 98 -9.82 -8.85 8.49
C PRO A 98 -9.71 -9.91 9.61
N SER A 99 -10.04 -9.51 10.84
CA SER A 99 -10.06 -10.41 12.01
C SER A 99 -11.12 -9.95 13.00
N PRO A 100 -11.87 -10.88 13.61
CA PRO A 100 -12.81 -10.56 14.67
C PRO A 100 -12.10 -10.08 15.96
N LYS A 101 -10.83 -10.43 16.13
CA LYS A 101 -9.96 -10.00 17.24
C LYS A 101 -8.60 -9.57 16.68
N PRO A 102 -8.51 -8.37 16.11
CA PRO A 102 -7.28 -7.92 15.47
C PRO A 102 -6.17 -7.74 16.51
N GLN A 103 -5.02 -8.40 16.25
CA GLN A 103 -3.81 -8.26 17.06
C GLN A 103 -2.79 -7.38 16.32
N ARG A 104 -3.11 -6.10 16.20
CA ARG A 104 -2.27 -5.14 15.49
C ARG A 104 -0.95 -4.92 16.19
N PRO A 105 0.16 -4.80 15.44
CA PRO A 105 1.46 -4.46 15.99
C PRO A 105 1.42 -3.17 16.80
N SER A 106 2.12 -3.15 17.92
CA SER A 106 2.32 -1.96 18.75
C SER A 106 3.36 -1.02 18.12
N ALA A 107 3.44 0.21 18.62
CA ALA A 107 4.51 1.14 18.24
C ALA A 107 5.91 0.58 18.53
N ALA A 108 6.06 -0.20 19.62
CA ALA A 108 7.31 -0.87 19.95
C ALA A 108 7.69 -1.95 18.94
N ASP A 109 6.72 -2.77 18.48
CA ASP A 109 6.95 -3.78 17.45
C ASP A 109 7.42 -3.13 16.14
N TRP A 110 6.75 -2.05 15.70
CA TRP A 110 7.17 -1.29 14.53
C TRP A 110 8.55 -0.68 14.69
N ALA A 111 8.82 -0.06 15.83
CA ALA A 111 10.12 0.55 16.11
C ALA A 111 11.25 -0.48 16.10
N GLN A 112 11.04 -1.65 16.68
CA GLN A 112 12.01 -2.74 16.69
C GLN A 112 12.34 -3.21 15.27
N LEU A 113 11.31 -3.49 14.46
CA LEU A 113 11.51 -3.94 13.09
C LEU A 113 12.20 -2.87 12.23
N LEU A 114 11.68 -1.63 12.24
CA LEU A 114 12.17 -0.56 11.38
C LEU A 114 13.58 -0.10 11.73
N ARG A 115 13.95 -0.07 13.01
CA ARG A 115 15.34 0.22 13.41
C ARG A 115 16.32 -0.77 12.81
N GLY A 116 15.95 -2.05 12.68
CA GLY A 116 16.79 -3.07 12.04
C GLY A 116 17.08 -2.77 10.57
N TYR A 117 16.18 -2.06 9.88
CA TYR A 117 16.42 -1.59 8.50
C TYR A 117 17.16 -0.25 8.45
N ALA A 118 16.87 0.68 9.37
CA ALA A 118 17.46 2.00 9.40
C ALA A 118 18.95 2.01 9.77
N GLN A 119 19.46 0.95 10.40
CA GLN A 119 20.88 0.83 10.76
C GLN A 119 21.73 0.59 9.50
N ARG A 120 22.50 1.59 9.07
CA ARG A 120 23.38 1.50 7.89
C ARG A 120 24.39 0.36 7.98
N SER A 121 24.95 0.10 9.17
CA SER A 121 25.87 -1.00 9.41
C SER A 121 25.26 -2.38 9.18
N GLY A 122 23.92 -2.50 9.23
CA GLY A 122 23.21 -3.77 9.01
C GLY A 122 23.07 -4.17 7.54
N GLY A 123 23.37 -3.29 6.60
CA GLY A 123 23.31 -3.56 5.15
C GLY A 123 21.93 -3.98 4.62
N LYS A 124 20.87 -3.73 5.39
CA LYS A 124 19.49 -4.12 4.99
C LYS A 124 18.84 -3.12 4.03
N LEU A 125 19.35 -1.89 3.94
CA LEU A 125 19.03 -0.94 2.90
C LEU A 125 20.28 -0.68 2.07
N VAL A 126 20.12 -0.69 0.76
CA VAL A 126 21.20 -0.50 -0.22
C VAL A 126 20.83 0.59 -1.21
N VAL A 127 21.86 1.27 -1.72
CA VAL A 127 21.69 2.25 -2.80
C VAL A 127 21.38 1.49 -4.11
N CYS A 128 20.46 2.01 -4.89
CA CYS A 128 20.10 1.43 -6.17
C CYS A 128 21.22 1.63 -7.20
N THR A 129 21.57 0.58 -7.92
CA THR A 129 22.61 0.62 -8.97
C THR A 129 22.15 1.36 -10.24
N VAL A 130 20.85 1.54 -10.44
CA VAL A 130 20.27 2.23 -11.61
C VAL A 130 20.12 3.73 -11.35
N ASN A 131 19.69 4.10 -10.14
CA ASN A 131 19.54 5.50 -9.74
C ASN A 131 20.04 5.66 -8.30
N PRO A 132 21.16 6.37 -8.08
CA PRO A 132 21.78 6.52 -6.76
C PRO A 132 20.95 7.33 -5.77
N GLU A 133 19.93 8.07 -6.21
CA GLU A 133 18.98 8.77 -5.35
C GLU A 133 17.96 7.79 -4.70
N HIS A 134 17.89 6.55 -5.19
CA HIS A 134 16.98 5.54 -4.65
C HIS A 134 17.70 4.64 -3.65
N GLN A 135 16.97 4.26 -2.61
CA GLN A 135 17.35 3.18 -1.71
C GLN A 135 16.27 2.09 -1.75
N HIS A 136 16.67 0.84 -1.56
CA HIS A 136 15.77 -0.28 -1.50
C HIS A 136 16.25 -1.35 -0.51
N PHE A 137 15.37 -2.27 -0.16
CA PHE A 137 15.71 -3.38 0.72
C PHE A 137 16.69 -4.33 0.03
N ALA A 138 17.75 -4.71 0.75
CA ALA A 138 18.75 -5.66 0.25
C ALA A 138 18.09 -7.00 -0.13
N GLY A 139 18.50 -7.56 -1.26
CA GLY A 139 17.90 -8.78 -1.80
C GLY A 139 16.52 -8.59 -2.47
N GLN A 140 16.00 -7.38 -2.51
CA GLN A 140 14.76 -7.04 -3.22
C GLN A 140 15.05 -6.12 -4.41
N GLY A 141 14.13 -6.04 -5.36
CA GLY A 141 14.21 -5.05 -6.43
C GLY A 141 13.98 -3.62 -5.93
N CYS A 142 14.47 -2.64 -6.67
CA CYS A 142 14.21 -1.24 -6.36
C CYS A 142 12.76 -0.85 -6.67
N ALA A 143 11.97 -0.59 -5.63
CA ALA A 143 10.56 -0.24 -5.75
C ALA A 143 10.35 1.11 -6.48
N ALA A 144 11.23 2.09 -6.28
CA ALA A 144 11.16 3.36 -6.97
C ALA A 144 11.38 3.20 -8.48
N CYS A 145 12.41 2.46 -8.90
CA CYS A 145 12.62 2.16 -10.33
C CYS A 145 11.45 1.37 -10.95
N ALA A 146 10.86 0.44 -10.20
CA ALA A 146 9.69 -0.32 -10.67
C ALA A 146 8.49 0.60 -10.87
N ARG A 147 8.25 1.51 -9.92
CA ARG A 147 7.19 2.53 -10.00
C ARG A 147 7.39 3.46 -11.19
N ASP A 148 8.60 3.98 -11.39
CA ASP A 148 8.91 4.90 -12.49
C ASP A 148 8.65 4.26 -13.86
N LYS A 149 9.00 2.99 -14.03
CA LYS A 149 8.68 2.23 -15.25
C LYS A 149 7.18 2.18 -15.53
N VAL A 150 6.37 1.96 -14.50
CA VAL A 150 4.89 1.93 -14.64
C VAL A 150 4.35 3.30 -15.04
N ILE A 151 4.85 4.37 -14.43
CA ILE A 151 4.43 5.75 -14.72
C ILE A 151 4.79 6.12 -16.18
N VAL A 152 6.03 5.84 -16.60
CA VAL A 152 6.48 6.12 -17.97
C VAL A 152 5.67 5.33 -19.00
N ALA A 153 5.44 4.04 -18.76
CA ALA A 153 4.64 3.21 -19.66
C ALA A 153 3.19 3.72 -19.78
N ALA A 154 2.58 4.15 -18.68
CA ALA A 154 1.23 4.73 -18.70
C ALA A 154 1.17 6.05 -19.48
N ALA A 155 2.17 6.92 -19.32
CA ALA A 155 2.27 8.17 -20.07
C ALA A 155 2.43 7.91 -21.59
N GLN A 156 3.28 6.97 -21.97
CA GLN A 156 3.47 6.59 -23.37
C GLN A 156 2.19 6.03 -24.00
N ALA A 157 1.46 5.15 -23.28
CA ALA A 157 0.19 4.61 -23.74
C ALA A 157 -0.86 5.70 -23.96
N SER A 158 -0.92 6.71 -23.07
CA SER A 158 -1.83 7.84 -23.20
C SER A 158 -1.54 8.69 -24.45
N VAL A 159 -0.27 8.97 -24.72
CA VAL A 159 0.14 9.72 -25.93
C VAL A 159 -0.22 8.95 -27.21
N GLN A 160 0.04 7.64 -27.24
CA GLN A 160 -0.30 6.79 -28.38
C GLN A 160 -1.83 6.76 -28.63
N ALA A 161 -2.64 6.64 -27.58
CA ALA A 161 -4.10 6.66 -27.70
C ALA A 161 -4.61 7.99 -28.26
N GLN A 162 -4.05 9.12 -27.85
CA GLN A 162 -4.40 10.44 -28.38
C GLN A 162 -4.03 10.57 -29.87
N GLN A 163 -2.87 10.10 -30.29
CA GLN A 163 -2.44 10.14 -31.68
C GLN A 163 -3.36 9.29 -32.58
N GLN A 164 -3.80 8.13 -32.11
CA GLN A 164 -4.74 7.28 -32.85
C GLN A 164 -6.11 7.94 -33.01
N GLN A 165 -6.61 8.68 -32.02
CA GLN A 165 -7.87 9.42 -32.12
C GLN A 165 -7.82 10.55 -33.13
N ILE A 166 -6.69 11.24 -33.28
CA ILE A 166 -6.50 12.34 -34.23
C ILE A 166 -6.39 11.82 -35.67
N SER A 167 -5.89 10.59 -35.85
CA SER A 167 -5.69 9.99 -37.19
C SER A 167 -6.92 9.29 -37.76
N LEU A 168 -8.03 9.19 -37.03
CA LEU A 168 -9.29 8.64 -37.57
C LEU A 168 -9.95 9.67 -38.47
N PRO A 169 -10.28 9.35 -39.76
CA PRO A 169 -10.99 10.24 -40.66
C PRO A 169 -12.37 10.57 -40.07
N GLN A 170 -12.68 11.86 -39.94
CA GLN A 170 -14.05 12.29 -39.66
C GLN A 170 -14.93 11.83 -40.84
N GLN A 171 -15.66 10.74 -40.67
CA GLN A 171 -16.71 10.37 -41.60
C GLN A 171 -17.82 11.42 -41.47
N ARG A 172 -17.98 12.21 -42.52
CA ARG A 172 -19.13 13.09 -42.73
C ARG A 172 -20.28 12.29 -43.29
#